data_32c8e417250f6ddfd53f9b79dbd6ca79
#
_entry.id   32c8e417250f6ddfd53f9b79dbd6ca79
#
_cell.length_a   1.000
_cell.length_b   1.000
_cell.length_c   1.000
_cell.angle_alpha   90.00
_cell.angle_beta   90.00
_cell.angle_gamma   90.00
#
_symmetry.space_group_name_H-M   'P 1'
#
loop_
_entity.id
_entity.type
_entity.pdbx_description
1 polymer ?
#
loop_
_entity_poly.entity_id
_entity_poly.type
_entity_poly.pdbx_seq_one_letter_code
_entity_poly.pdbx_strand_id
1 'polypeptide(L)'
;RRPLILDSGCGTGRSSMLLARRHPEALVLGLDQSAHRLARAERRFDPPDNLLLVRTDCAGFWRLAEAAGWRPWRHYLLYPNPWPKSAHLKRRWHGHPVFPHLLALGGTLVLRTNWELYAREMAEALAFAGLSASVRELTTDGESLTDFESKYRHSGHRLWALTANAEKTV
;
A
#
# COMPACT_ATOMS: atom_id res chain seq x y z
N ARG A 1 10.64 -19.08 7.57
CA ARG A 1 9.37 -18.32 7.35
C ARG A 1 9.51 -17.52 6.06
N ARG A 2 8.52 -17.58 5.20
CA ARG A 2 8.47 -16.72 4.00
C ARG A 2 8.28 -15.26 4.42
N PRO A 3 8.99 -14.29 3.82
CA PRO A 3 8.68 -12.88 4.00
C PRO A 3 7.23 -12.58 3.63
N LEU A 4 6.59 -11.64 4.33
CA LEU A 4 5.21 -11.24 4.07
C LEU A 4 5.19 -9.88 3.38
N ILE A 5 4.45 -9.78 2.28
CA ILE A 5 4.14 -8.51 1.61
C ILE A 5 2.63 -8.26 1.75
N LEU A 6 2.25 -7.09 2.25
CA LEU A 6 0.88 -6.61 2.27
C LEU A 6 0.68 -5.62 1.13
N ASP A 7 -0.39 -5.81 0.35
CA ASP A 7 -0.86 -4.86 -0.68
C ASP A 7 -2.27 -4.42 -0.28
N SER A 8 -2.32 -3.33 0.49
CA SER A 8 -3.55 -2.85 1.12
C SER A 8 -4.33 -1.93 0.19
N GLY A 9 -5.56 -2.32 -0.12
CA GLY A 9 -6.38 -1.66 -1.13
C GLY A 9 -5.99 -2.10 -2.54
N CYS A 10 -5.73 -3.40 -2.75
CA CYS A 10 -5.18 -3.95 -4.00
C CYS A 10 -6.11 -3.82 -5.22
N GLY A 11 -7.36 -3.42 -5.02
CA GLY A 11 -8.33 -3.21 -6.10
C GLY A 11 -8.56 -4.46 -6.93
N THR A 12 -8.23 -4.40 -8.23
CA THR A 12 -8.37 -5.52 -9.17
C THR A 12 -7.18 -6.48 -9.17
N GLY A 13 -6.31 -6.42 -8.15
CA GLY A 13 -5.26 -7.40 -7.91
C GLY A 13 -4.03 -7.31 -8.82
N ARG A 14 -3.95 -6.35 -9.74
CA ARG A 14 -2.79 -6.23 -10.64
C ARG A 14 -1.48 -6.04 -9.88
N SER A 15 -1.45 -5.15 -8.90
CA SER A 15 -0.27 -4.91 -8.07
C SER A 15 0.13 -6.15 -7.29
N SER A 16 -0.82 -6.80 -6.63
CA SER A 16 -0.57 -8.03 -5.87
C SER A 16 0.01 -9.14 -6.76
N MET A 17 -0.52 -9.30 -7.98
CA MET A 17 -0.02 -10.24 -8.97
C MET A 17 1.44 -9.94 -9.37
N LEU A 18 1.75 -8.68 -9.68
CA LEU A 18 3.09 -8.26 -10.05
C LEU A 18 4.08 -8.44 -8.89
N LEU A 19 3.66 -8.10 -7.68
CA LEU A 19 4.48 -8.29 -6.48
C LEU A 19 4.77 -9.76 -6.21
N ALA A 20 3.76 -10.62 -6.36
CA ALA A 20 3.93 -12.07 -6.16
C ALA A 20 4.89 -12.69 -7.18
N ARG A 21 4.81 -12.27 -8.44
CA ARG A 21 5.75 -12.73 -9.49
C ARG A 21 7.18 -12.20 -9.29
N ARG A 22 7.35 -10.98 -8.78
CA ARG A 22 8.66 -10.38 -8.51
C ARG A 22 9.33 -10.94 -7.26
N HIS A 23 8.54 -11.45 -6.33
CA HIS A 23 8.98 -11.95 -5.03
C HIS A 23 8.47 -13.38 -4.80
N PRO A 24 8.94 -14.37 -5.60
CA PRO A 24 8.46 -15.75 -5.46
C PRO A 24 8.79 -16.37 -4.09
N GLU A 25 9.80 -15.82 -3.40
CA GLU A 25 10.18 -16.20 -2.04
C GLU A 25 9.22 -15.70 -0.96
N ALA A 26 8.43 -14.65 -1.25
CA ALA A 26 7.52 -14.02 -0.29
C ALA A 26 6.09 -14.54 -0.44
N LEU A 27 5.30 -14.45 0.62
CA LEU A 27 3.85 -14.53 0.56
C LEU A 27 3.28 -13.14 0.33
N VAL A 28 2.41 -12.96 -0.64
CA VAL A 28 1.72 -11.69 -0.92
C VAL A 28 0.26 -11.79 -0.53
N LEU A 29 -0.20 -10.87 0.31
CA LEU A 29 -1.61 -10.70 0.64
C LEU A 29 -2.13 -9.41 0.01
N GLY A 30 -3.03 -9.54 -0.95
CA GLY A 30 -3.79 -8.43 -1.51
C GLY A 30 -5.09 -8.25 -0.73
N LEU A 31 -5.28 -7.08 -0.13
CA LEU A 31 -6.44 -6.75 0.71
C LEU A 31 -7.34 -5.75 -0.02
N ASP A 32 -8.62 -6.04 -0.16
CA ASP A 32 -9.62 -5.08 -0.64
C ASP A 32 -11.00 -5.39 -0.04
N GLN A 33 -11.79 -4.36 0.24
CA GLN A 33 -13.14 -4.54 0.78
C GLN A 33 -14.18 -4.87 -0.30
N SER A 34 -13.89 -4.61 -1.58
CA SER A 34 -14.81 -4.77 -2.69
C SER A 34 -14.80 -6.17 -3.27
N ALA A 35 -15.84 -6.95 -2.98
CA ALA A 35 -16.05 -8.27 -3.60
C ALA A 35 -16.02 -8.20 -5.14
N HIS A 36 -16.60 -7.15 -5.73
CA HIS A 36 -16.64 -6.98 -7.18
C HIS A 36 -15.23 -6.80 -7.78
N ARG A 37 -14.34 -6.02 -7.12
CA ARG A 37 -12.97 -5.83 -7.59
C ARG A 37 -12.15 -7.11 -7.48
N LEU A 38 -12.26 -7.84 -6.38
CA LEU A 38 -11.57 -9.11 -6.18
C LEU A 38 -12.04 -10.19 -7.16
N ALA A 39 -13.36 -10.30 -7.41
CA ALA A 39 -13.89 -11.22 -8.43
C ALA A 39 -13.40 -10.89 -9.85
N ARG A 40 -13.10 -9.62 -10.15
CA ARG A 40 -12.44 -9.25 -11.41
C ARG A 40 -10.99 -9.69 -11.45
N ALA A 41 -10.27 -9.62 -10.33
CA ALA A 41 -8.89 -10.11 -10.22
C ALA A 41 -8.81 -11.60 -10.54
N GLU A 42 -9.67 -12.42 -9.91
CA GLU A 42 -9.75 -13.87 -10.11
C GLU A 42 -10.02 -14.26 -11.57
N ARG A 43 -10.85 -13.49 -12.28
CA ARG A 43 -11.14 -13.73 -13.70
C ARG A 43 -10.06 -13.23 -14.65
N ARG A 44 -9.27 -12.25 -14.24
CA ARG A 44 -8.26 -11.58 -15.10
C ARG A 44 -6.91 -12.26 -15.05
N PHE A 45 -6.57 -12.87 -13.95
CA PHE A 45 -5.24 -13.38 -13.68
C PHE A 45 -5.30 -14.85 -13.24
N ASP A 46 -4.26 -15.60 -13.63
CA ASP A 46 -3.94 -16.88 -13.03
C ASP A 46 -2.96 -16.60 -11.87
N PRO A 47 -3.44 -16.69 -10.61
CA PRO A 47 -2.64 -16.30 -9.46
C PRO A 47 -1.51 -17.30 -9.20
N PRO A 48 -0.28 -16.84 -8.93
CA PRO A 48 0.77 -17.71 -8.48
C PRO A 48 0.51 -18.23 -7.05
N ASP A 49 1.10 -19.37 -6.70
CA ASP A 49 0.88 -20.06 -5.41
C ASP A 49 1.23 -19.23 -4.17
N ASN A 50 2.00 -18.16 -4.34
CA ASN A 50 2.39 -17.26 -3.27
C ASN A 50 1.51 -16.01 -3.15
N LEU A 51 0.36 -15.97 -3.84
CA LEU A 51 -0.62 -14.88 -3.76
C LEU A 51 -1.91 -15.34 -3.12
N LEU A 52 -2.38 -14.56 -2.14
CA LEU A 52 -3.72 -14.68 -1.57
C LEU A 52 -4.44 -13.33 -1.63
N LEU A 53 -5.62 -13.30 -2.22
CA LEU A 53 -6.51 -12.15 -2.22
C LEU A 53 -7.55 -12.30 -1.10
N VAL A 54 -7.67 -11.30 -0.25
CA VAL A 54 -8.53 -11.34 0.94
C VAL A 54 -9.51 -10.18 0.93
N ARG A 55 -10.81 -10.51 1.03
CA ARG A 55 -11.85 -9.51 1.20
C ARG A 55 -11.91 -9.05 2.66
N THR A 56 -11.45 -7.83 2.92
CA THR A 56 -11.45 -7.24 4.25
C THR A 56 -11.35 -5.72 4.18
N ASP A 57 -11.72 -5.03 5.25
CA ASP A 57 -11.31 -3.64 5.44
C ASP A 57 -9.87 -3.58 5.98
N CYS A 58 -9.07 -2.65 5.46
CA CYS A 58 -7.66 -2.56 5.82
C CYS A 58 -7.46 -2.17 7.28
N ALA A 59 -8.29 -1.28 7.84
CA ALA A 59 -8.11 -0.79 9.20
C ALA A 59 -8.33 -1.91 10.23
N GLY A 60 -9.40 -2.69 10.07
CA GLY A 60 -9.66 -3.87 10.90
C GLY A 60 -8.56 -4.92 10.77
N PHE A 61 -8.16 -5.20 9.53
CA PHE A 61 -7.09 -6.17 9.27
C PHE A 61 -5.76 -5.77 9.94
N TRP A 62 -5.34 -4.52 9.83
CA TRP A 62 -4.07 -4.08 10.44
C TRP A 62 -4.07 -4.20 11.95
N ARG A 63 -5.19 -3.89 12.62
CA ARG A 63 -5.33 -4.08 14.07
C ARG A 63 -5.19 -5.55 14.47
N LEU A 64 -5.86 -6.45 13.74
CA LEU A 64 -5.79 -7.89 14.02
C LEU A 64 -4.40 -8.46 13.72
N ALA A 65 -3.78 -8.06 12.61
CA ALA A 65 -2.45 -8.49 12.24
C ALA A 65 -1.40 -8.03 13.25
N GLU A 66 -1.48 -6.77 13.72
CA GLU A 66 -0.61 -6.26 14.80
C GLU A 66 -0.79 -7.05 16.07
N ALA A 67 -2.04 -7.24 16.53
CA ALA A 67 -2.36 -8.00 17.74
C ALA A 67 -1.88 -9.45 17.66
N ALA A 68 -1.89 -10.05 16.48
CA ALA A 68 -1.34 -11.38 16.21
C ALA A 68 0.20 -11.40 16.05
N GLY A 69 0.87 -10.28 16.21
CA GLY A 69 2.33 -10.18 16.13
C GLY A 69 2.89 -10.29 14.71
N TRP A 70 2.09 -10.01 13.68
CA TRP A 70 2.58 -10.03 12.31
C TRP A 70 3.61 -8.93 12.07
N ARG A 71 4.60 -9.24 11.21
CA ARG A 71 5.65 -8.32 10.81
C ARG A 71 5.87 -8.47 9.30
N PRO A 72 5.13 -7.70 8.48
CA PRO A 72 5.36 -7.71 7.03
C PRO A 72 6.75 -7.16 6.73
N TRP A 73 7.42 -7.78 5.75
CA TRP A 73 8.66 -7.24 5.18
C TRP A 73 8.41 -5.94 4.44
N ARG A 74 7.31 -5.90 3.65
CA ARG A 74 6.88 -4.70 2.91
C ARG A 74 5.38 -4.51 3.02
N HIS A 75 4.96 -3.26 3.08
CA HIS A 75 3.57 -2.87 3.10
C HIS A 75 3.32 -1.80 2.04
N TYR A 76 2.51 -2.14 1.04
CA TYR A 76 2.18 -1.26 -0.08
C TYR A 76 0.83 -0.58 0.14
N LEU A 77 0.81 0.75 -0.08
CA LEU A 77 -0.38 1.60 -0.14
C LEU A 77 -0.36 2.29 -1.51
N LEU A 78 -1.03 1.70 -2.49
CA LEU A 78 -0.94 2.16 -3.88
C LEU A 78 -2.21 2.93 -4.25
N TYR A 79 -2.04 4.23 -4.53
CA TYR A 79 -3.12 5.14 -4.94
C TYR A 79 -4.32 5.11 -3.98
N PRO A 80 -4.11 5.31 -2.66
CA PRO A 80 -5.21 5.42 -1.71
C PRO A 80 -6.12 6.57 -2.09
N ASN A 81 -7.40 6.50 -1.68
CA ASN A 81 -8.33 7.60 -1.91
C ASN A 81 -7.76 8.87 -1.26
N PRO A 82 -7.58 9.95 -2.02
CA PRO A 82 -6.88 11.15 -1.53
C PRO A 82 -7.68 11.96 -0.52
N TRP A 83 -9.02 11.85 -0.51
CA TRP A 83 -9.87 12.64 0.37
C TRP A 83 -9.47 14.13 0.39
N PRO A 84 -9.63 14.88 -0.73
CA PRO A 84 -9.00 16.20 -0.90
C PRO A 84 -9.55 17.29 0.02
N LYS A 85 -10.79 17.14 0.53
CA LYS A 85 -11.38 18.11 1.45
C LYS A 85 -10.71 18.07 2.82
N SER A 86 -10.38 19.23 3.40
CA SER A 86 -9.77 19.33 4.74
C SER A 86 -10.59 18.64 5.83
N ALA A 87 -11.91 18.69 5.75
CA ALA A 87 -12.83 17.99 6.66
C ALA A 87 -12.67 16.46 6.64
N HIS A 88 -12.02 15.91 5.61
CA HIS A 88 -11.79 14.48 5.47
C HIS A 88 -10.37 14.04 5.86
N LEU A 89 -9.57 14.87 6.51
CA LEU A 89 -8.19 14.55 6.90
C LEU A 89 -8.10 13.22 7.67
N LYS A 90 -9.03 12.97 8.58
CA LYS A 90 -9.09 11.70 9.35
C LYS A 90 -9.43 10.46 8.52
N ARG A 91 -9.75 10.60 7.24
CA ARG A 91 -9.96 9.49 6.29
C ARG A 91 -8.69 9.14 5.52
N ARG A 92 -7.69 10.04 5.45
CA ARG A 92 -6.37 9.77 4.91
C ARG A 92 -5.62 8.87 5.88
N TRP A 93 -4.88 7.89 5.41
CA TRP A 93 -4.25 6.90 6.30
C TRP A 93 -3.37 7.53 7.38
N HIS A 94 -2.60 8.55 7.06
CA HIS A 94 -1.76 9.28 8.04
C HIS A 94 -2.54 10.14 9.04
N GLY A 95 -3.80 10.45 8.78
CA GLY A 95 -4.72 11.13 9.71
C GLY A 95 -5.74 10.20 10.37
N HIS A 96 -5.80 8.94 9.95
CA HIS A 96 -6.77 7.97 10.45
C HIS A 96 -6.35 7.41 11.81
N PRO A 97 -7.31 7.13 12.74
CA PRO A 97 -7.00 6.54 14.05
C PRO A 97 -6.25 5.18 13.98
N VAL A 98 -6.28 4.50 12.84
CA VAL A 98 -5.55 3.24 12.63
C VAL A 98 -4.05 3.44 12.32
N PHE A 99 -3.60 4.65 12.08
CA PHE A 99 -2.21 4.91 11.66
C PHE A 99 -1.15 4.35 12.63
N PRO A 100 -1.30 4.44 13.97
CA PRO A 100 -0.36 3.80 14.89
C PRO A 100 -0.25 2.29 14.70
N HIS A 101 -1.35 1.59 14.38
CA HIS A 101 -1.35 0.16 14.10
C HIS A 101 -0.62 -0.19 12.80
N LEU A 102 -0.78 0.65 11.76
CA LEU A 102 -0.01 0.52 10.53
C LEU A 102 1.50 0.63 10.81
N LEU A 103 1.92 1.60 11.61
CA LEU A 103 3.33 1.78 11.98
C LEU A 103 3.85 0.62 12.83
N ALA A 104 3.04 0.11 13.75
CA ALA A 104 3.40 -0.99 14.64
C ALA A 104 3.60 -2.33 13.89
N LEU A 105 2.99 -2.51 12.72
CA LEU A 105 3.27 -3.65 11.84
C LEU A 105 4.74 -3.68 11.38
N GLY A 106 5.37 -2.52 11.25
CA GLY A 106 6.78 -2.41 10.85
C GLY A 106 7.03 -2.71 9.38
N GLY A 107 8.29 -3.03 9.05
CA GLY A 107 8.73 -3.29 7.69
C GLY A 107 8.87 -2.04 6.83
N THR A 108 9.07 -2.23 5.53
CA THR A 108 9.19 -1.11 4.58
C THR A 108 7.81 -0.69 4.07
N LEU A 109 7.39 0.52 4.44
CA LEU A 109 6.18 1.14 3.89
C LEU A 109 6.48 1.75 2.52
N VAL A 110 5.66 1.41 1.52
CA VAL A 110 5.74 1.95 0.16
C VAL A 110 4.39 2.57 -0.21
N LEU A 111 4.37 3.88 -0.37
CA LEU A 111 3.20 4.62 -0.86
C LEU A 111 3.46 5.08 -2.29
N ARG A 112 2.47 4.95 -3.17
CA ARG A 112 2.41 5.66 -4.47
C ARG A 112 1.12 6.45 -4.58
N THR A 113 1.20 7.64 -5.14
CA THR A 113 0.05 8.54 -5.32
C THR A 113 0.29 9.50 -6.48
N ASN A 114 -0.78 9.97 -7.12
CA ASN A 114 -0.74 11.09 -8.05
C ASN A 114 -0.95 12.44 -7.35
N TRP A 115 -1.06 12.45 -6.04
CA TRP A 115 -1.26 13.65 -5.26
C TRP A 115 -0.06 13.92 -4.32
N GLU A 116 0.81 14.86 -4.72
CA GLU A 116 2.04 15.20 -4.00
C GLU A 116 1.78 15.53 -2.53
N LEU A 117 0.72 16.30 -2.24
CA LEU A 117 0.37 16.67 -0.89
C LEU A 117 0.17 15.45 0.02
N TYR A 118 -0.48 14.39 -0.49
CA TYR A 118 -0.69 13.17 0.28
C TYR A 118 0.64 12.50 0.67
N ALA A 119 1.60 12.43 -0.26
CA ALA A 119 2.91 11.86 0.02
C ALA A 119 3.70 12.70 1.03
N ARG A 120 3.64 14.04 0.92
CA ARG A 120 4.30 14.94 1.86
C ARG A 120 3.68 14.91 3.26
N GLU A 121 2.35 14.94 3.36
CA GLU A 121 1.66 14.82 4.66
C GLU A 121 1.96 13.46 5.33
N MET A 122 2.03 12.38 4.55
CA MET A 122 2.43 11.06 5.08
C MET A 122 3.87 11.11 5.60
N ALA A 123 4.79 11.76 4.89
CA ALA A 123 6.18 11.91 5.34
C ALA A 123 6.27 12.70 6.65
N GLU A 124 5.53 13.79 6.79
CA GLU A 124 5.46 14.59 8.03
C GLU A 124 4.91 13.76 9.21
N ALA A 125 3.83 13.00 8.97
CA ALA A 125 3.27 12.13 10.01
C ALA A 125 4.24 11.03 10.44
N LEU A 126 5.00 10.47 9.51
CA LEU A 126 6.08 9.51 9.80
C LEU A 126 7.21 10.16 10.60
N ALA A 127 7.63 11.37 10.21
CA ALA A 127 8.67 12.12 10.93
C ALA A 127 8.23 12.43 12.37
N PHE A 128 6.97 12.82 12.57
CA PHE A 128 6.40 13.01 13.91
C PHE A 128 6.43 11.72 14.74
N ALA A 129 6.29 10.56 14.12
CA ALA A 129 6.42 9.25 14.78
C ALA A 129 7.88 8.78 14.93
N GLY A 130 8.87 9.61 14.58
CA GLY A 130 10.29 9.30 14.67
C GLY A 130 10.84 8.44 13.54
N LEU A 131 10.13 8.36 12.40
CA LEU A 131 10.51 7.57 11.23
C LEU A 131 10.92 8.47 10.08
N SER A 132 12.01 8.11 9.39
CA SER A 132 12.45 8.82 8.18
C SER A 132 11.76 8.26 6.94
N ALA A 133 11.34 9.16 6.06
CA ALA A 133 10.76 8.82 4.77
C ALA A 133 11.46 9.53 3.63
N SER A 134 11.60 8.84 2.50
CA SER A 134 12.05 9.42 1.23
C SER A 134 10.84 9.62 0.32
N VAL A 135 10.66 10.85 -0.18
CA VAL A 135 9.62 11.18 -1.18
C VAL A 135 10.31 11.56 -2.47
N ARG A 136 9.91 10.94 -3.56
CA ARG A 136 10.43 11.24 -4.91
C ARG A 136 9.35 11.19 -5.97
N GLU A 137 9.53 11.94 -7.03
CA GLU A 137 8.73 11.79 -8.24
C GLU A 137 9.09 10.49 -8.97
N LEU A 138 8.08 9.79 -9.47
CA LEU A 138 8.29 8.60 -10.29
C LEU A 138 8.60 8.99 -11.72
N THR A 139 9.59 8.34 -12.32
CA THR A 139 9.91 8.50 -13.74
C THR A 139 8.78 7.97 -14.63
N THR A 140 8.65 8.52 -15.83
CA THR A 140 7.56 8.19 -16.77
C THR A 140 7.72 6.82 -17.43
N ASP A 141 8.92 6.27 -17.46
CA ASP A 141 9.35 5.06 -18.17
C ASP A 141 9.31 3.80 -17.31
N GLY A 142 8.94 3.91 -16.04
CA GLY A 142 8.83 2.76 -15.14
C GLY A 142 7.58 1.91 -15.37
N GLU A 143 7.64 0.63 -15.01
CA GLU A 143 6.47 -0.25 -15.04
C GLU A 143 5.40 0.20 -14.05
N SER A 144 4.16 0.27 -14.53
CA SER A 144 3.00 0.62 -13.70
C SER A 144 2.57 -0.56 -12.85
N LEU A 145 2.47 -0.36 -11.53
CA LEU A 145 2.01 -1.40 -10.59
C LEU A 145 0.50 -1.59 -10.60
N THR A 146 -0.27 -0.53 -10.88
CA THR A 146 -1.73 -0.56 -10.84
C THR A 146 -2.33 -0.06 -12.16
N ASP A 147 -3.61 -0.37 -12.39
CA ASP A 147 -4.34 0.19 -13.54
C ASP A 147 -4.50 1.72 -13.40
N PHE A 148 -4.63 2.24 -12.17
CA PHE A 148 -4.64 3.68 -11.90
C PHE A 148 -3.32 4.34 -12.30
N GLU A 149 -2.19 3.74 -11.92
CA GLU A 149 -0.87 4.27 -12.27
C GLU A 149 -0.69 4.33 -13.79
N SER A 150 -1.07 3.28 -14.50
CA SER A 150 -1.05 3.24 -15.96
C SER A 150 -1.91 4.36 -16.57
N LYS A 151 -3.14 4.53 -16.07
CA LYS A 151 -4.04 5.59 -16.51
C LYS A 151 -3.46 6.98 -16.26
N TYR A 152 -2.93 7.24 -15.08
CA TYR A 152 -2.36 8.54 -14.71
C TYR A 152 -1.13 8.88 -15.54
N ARG A 153 -0.26 7.90 -15.82
CA ARG A 153 0.89 8.09 -16.74
C ARG A 153 0.44 8.50 -18.13
N HIS A 154 -0.55 7.82 -18.70
CA HIS A 154 -1.11 8.16 -20.00
C HIS A 154 -1.76 9.56 -20.03
N SER A 155 -2.31 10.02 -18.91
CA SER A 155 -2.93 11.35 -18.77
C SER A 155 -1.92 12.45 -18.44
N GLY A 156 -0.62 12.15 -18.36
CA GLY A 156 0.43 13.13 -18.05
C GLY A 156 0.46 13.59 -16.59
N HIS A 157 -0.14 12.85 -15.67
CA HIS A 157 -0.07 13.16 -14.25
C HIS A 157 1.33 12.91 -13.70
N ARG A 158 1.81 13.81 -12.84
CA ARG A 158 2.98 13.56 -12.01
C ARG A 158 2.62 12.52 -10.96
N LEU A 159 3.51 11.59 -10.73
CA LEU A 159 3.34 10.49 -9.77
C LEU A 159 4.44 10.55 -8.72
N TRP A 160 4.08 10.24 -7.50
CA TRP A 160 4.96 10.34 -6.33
C TRP A 160 5.07 8.99 -5.63
N ALA A 161 6.27 8.69 -5.16
CA ALA A 161 6.54 7.53 -4.31
C ALA A 161 7.13 8.00 -2.98
N LEU A 162 6.63 7.43 -1.90
CA LEU A 162 7.23 7.51 -0.59
C LEU A 162 7.70 6.13 -0.17
N THR A 163 8.89 6.07 0.41
CA THR A 163 9.42 4.86 1.05
C THR A 163 9.90 5.21 2.44
N ALA A 164 9.48 4.44 3.43
CA ALA A 164 9.93 4.56 4.81
C ALA A 164 10.21 3.18 5.40
N ASN A 165 11.24 3.07 6.23
CA ASN A 165 11.46 1.89 7.03
C ASN A 165 10.83 2.11 8.41
N ALA A 166 9.78 1.33 8.72
CA ALA A 166 9.07 1.40 9.99
C ALA A 166 9.66 0.46 11.06
N GLU A 167 10.82 -0.15 10.80
CA GLU A 167 11.55 -0.88 11.84
C GLU A 167 12.10 0.14 12.84
N LYS A 168 11.62 0.06 14.09
CA LYS A 168 12.23 0.81 15.17
C LYS A 168 13.67 0.28 15.36
N THR A 169 14.64 1.14 15.13
CA THR A 169 16.00 0.87 15.57
C THR A 169 15.95 0.68 17.09
N VAL A 170 16.23 -0.53 17.56
CA VAL A 170 16.32 -0.86 19.00
C VAL A 170 17.56 -0.17 19.59
#